data_67a3edfebc8e2d168f0fe98d853e79d6
#
_entry.id   67a3edfebc8e2d168f0fe98d853e79d6
#
_cell.length_a   1.000
_cell.length_b   1.000
_cell.length_c   1.000
_cell.angle_alpha   90.00
_cell.angle_beta   90.00
_cell.angle_gamma   90.00
#
_symmetry.space_group_name_H-M   'P 1'
#
loop_
_entity.id
_entity.type
_entity.pdbx_description
1 polymer ?
#
loop_
_entity_poly.entity_id
_entity_poly.type
_entity_poly.pdbx_seq_one_letter_code
_entity_poly.pdbx_strand_id
1 'polypeptide(L)'
;SIDARQRTIYVNVKLRAFINEQPEEPEYQSVEYKDVSGGKQVVVVGAGPGGLFAALRLIELGLRPVIIERGKNVRERKKDIALISREHTVNSESNYSFGEGGAGAYSDGKLYTRSKKRGNVDKILNVFCQHGASTAILVDAHPHIGTDKLPRVIENMRNTILECGGEVHFETRMEALIIEGDEIKGIETHTGQTILGPVILATGHSARDVYRWLAANQVEI
;
A
#
# COMPACT_ATOMS: atom_id res chain seq x y z
N SER A 1 -20.17 -1.57 -18.86
CA SER A 1 -19.16 -2.30 -19.65
C SER A 1 -19.59 -2.39 -21.12
N ILE A 2 -18.63 -2.43 -22.03
CA ILE A 2 -18.86 -2.61 -23.47
C ILE A 2 -18.77 -4.11 -23.78
N ASP A 3 -19.80 -4.65 -24.42
CA ASP A 3 -19.81 -6.02 -24.93
C ASP A 3 -19.77 -5.96 -26.48
N ALA A 4 -18.59 -6.24 -27.03
CA ALA A 4 -18.32 -6.25 -28.46
C ALA A 4 -18.12 -7.67 -29.02
N ARG A 5 -18.60 -8.70 -28.34
CA ARG A 5 -18.44 -10.10 -28.78
C ARG A 5 -19.35 -10.47 -29.95
N GLN A 6 -20.34 -9.65 -30.23
CA GLN A 6 -21.27 -9.83 -31.35
C GLN A 6 -21.13 -8.70 -32.37
N ARG A 7 -21.73 -8.84 -33.53
CA ARG A 7 -21.74 -7.81 -34.60
C ARG A 7 -22.30 -6.47 -34.11
N THR A 8 -23.31 -6.53 -33.22
CA THR A 8 -23.83 -5.34 -32.54
C THR A 8 -23.11 -5.16 -31.22
N ILE A 9 -22.58 -3.97 -31.01
CA ILE A 9 -21.91 -3.61 -29.76
C ILE A 9 -22.97 -3.18 -28.75
N TYR A 10 -22.98 -3.83 -27.59
CA TYR A 10 -23.86 -3.49 -26.48
C TYR A 10 -23.07 -2.73 -25.40
N VAL A 11 -23.68 -1.65 -24.89
CA VAL A 11 -23.18 -0.94 -23.73
C VAL A 11 -24.05 -1.32 -22.53
N ASN A 12 -23.50 -2.10 -21.61
CA ASN A 12 -24.18 -2.45 -20.37
C ASN A 12 -23.97 -1.33 -19.36
N VAL A 13 -25.06 -0.67 -18.97
CA VAL A 13 -25.09 0.43 -18.02
C VAL A 13 -25.84 -0.04 -16.77
N LYS A 14 -25.23 0.17 -15.60
CA LYS A 14 -25.90 0.03 -14.31
C LYS A 14 -26.31 1.43 -13.86
N LEU A 15 -27.59 1.65 -13.68
CA LEU A 15 -28.15 2.95 -13.27
C LEU A 15 -28.75 2.83 -11.88
N ARG A 16 -28.65 3.93 -11.13
CA ARG A 16 -29.46 4.18 -9.93
C ARG A 16 -30.44 5.29 -10.28
N ALA A 17 -31.74 5.00 -10.21
CA ALA A 17 -32.78 6.01 -10.41
C ALA A 17 -33.21 6.56 -9.04
N PHE A 18 -33.33 7.87 -8.96
CA PHE A 18 -33.86 8.59 -7.82
C PHE A 18 -35.25 9.11 -8.22
N ILE A 19 -36.28 8.76 -7.45
CA ILE A 19 -37.66 9.15 -7.73
C ILE A 19 -38.10 10.13 -6.62
N ASN A 20 -38.38 11.38 -7.01
CA ASN A 20 -38.70 12.46 -6.07
C ASN A 20 -37.61 12.78 -5.03
N GLU A 21 -36.37 12.39 -5.33
CA GLU A 21 -35.18 12.66 -4.51
C GLU A 21 -34.13 13.34 -5.39
N GLN A 22 -33.32 14.23 -4.81
CA GLN A 22 -32.11 14.69 -5.48
C GLN A 22 -30.99 13.66 -5.23
N PRO A 23 -30.27 13.21 -6.28
CA PRO A 23 -29.12 12.36 -6.05
C PRO A 23 -28.10 13.13 -5.22
N GLU A 24 -27.75 12.59 -4.07
CA GLU A 24 -26.53 13.00 -3.39
C GLU A 24 -25.35 12.67 -4.30
N GLU A 25 -24.40 13.58 -4.43
CA GLU A 25 -23.16 13.27 -5.13
C GLU A 25 -22.58 11.99 -4.53
N PRO A 26 -22.06 11.08 -5.34
CA PRO A 26 -21.53 9.82 -4.84
C PRO A 26 -20.30 10.10 -3.99
N GLU A 27 -20.53 10.37 -2.71
CA GLU A 27 -19.47 10.43 -1.74
C GLU A 27 -18.90 9.02 -1.53
N TYR A 28 -17.59 8.94 -1.36
CA TYR A 28 -16.95 7.71 -0.95
C TYR A 28 -17.28 7.42 0.53
N GLN A 29 -17.28 6.13 0.89
CA GLN A 29 -17.42 5.73 2.28
C GLN A 29 -16.06 5.96 3.00
N SER A 30 -16.01 6.97 3.85
CA SER A 30 -14.82 7.25 4.64
C SER A 30 -14.62 6.23 5.77
N VAL A 31 -13.37 5.97 6.09
CA VAL A 31 -12.95 5.21 7.27
C VAL A 31 -12.51 6.21 8.32
N GLU A 32 -12.99 6.03 9.55
CA GLU A 32 -12.52 6.84 10.67
C GLU A 32 -11.19 6.26 11.19
N TYR A 33 -10.14 7.06 11.13
CA TYR A 33 -8.82 6.74 11.68
C TYR A 33 -8.62 7.52 12.99
N LYS A 34 -8.44 6.79 14.08
CA LYS A 34 -8.27 7.38 15.42
C LYS A 34 -6.79 7.44 15.80
N ASP A 35 -6.48 8.30 16.76
CA ASP A 35 -5.15 8.32 17.37
C ASP A 35 -4.85 6.96 18.04
N VAL A 36 -3.72 6.40 17.67
CA VAL A 36 -3.21 5.11 18.17
C VAL A 36 -1.82 5.24 18.80
N SER A 37 -1.37 6.46 19.11
CA SER A 37 -0.05 6.73 19.72
C SER A 37 0.20 5.93 20.99
N GLY A 38 -0.85 5.67 21.80
CA GLY A 38 -0.82 4.82 22.99
C GLY A 38 -1.13 3.33 22.72
N GLY A 39 -1.37 2.94 21.47
CA GLY A 39 -1.72 1.57 21.08
C GLY A 39 -0.54 0.60 21.14
N LYS A 40 -0.83 -0.71 21.16
CA LYS A 40 0.21 -1.73 21.04
C LYS A 40 0.87 -1.62 19.67
N GLN A 41 2.20 -1.63 19.66
CA GLN A 41 3.02 -1.53 18.46
C GLN A 41 2.94 -2.80 17.61
N VAL A 42 2.85 -2.62 16.28
CA VAL A 42 2.99 -3.67 15.28
C VAL A 42 3.96 -3.17 14.21
N VAL A 43 4.98 -3.95 13.93
CA VAL A 43 5.99 -3.63 12.92
C VAL A 43 5.50 -4.06 11.54
N VAL A 44 5.58 -3.17 10.56
CA VAL A 44 5.24 -3.45 9.16
C VAL A 44 6.48 -3.27 8.31
N VAL A 45 6.97 -4.34 7.70
CA VAL A 45 8.16 -4.33 6.86
C VAL A 45 7.77 -4.13 5.40
N GLY A 46 8.03 -2.93 4.89
CA GLY A 46 7.72 -2.48 3.54
C GLY A 46 6.56 -1.47 3.49
N ALA A 47 6.79 -0.36 2.79
CA ALA A 47 5.80 0.70 2.53
C ALA A 47 5.17 0.60 1.12
N GLY A 48 5.11 -0.59 0.57
CA GLY A 48 4.34 -0.88 -0.64
C GLY A 48 2.83 -0.86 -0.37
N PRO A 49 1.98 -1.15 -1.38
CA PRO A 49 0.53 -1.16 -1.19
C PRO A 49 0.09 -2.06 -0.03
N GLY A 50 0.67 -3.26 0.08
CA GLY A 50 0.36 -4.18 1.18
C GLY A 50 0.66 -3.60 2.55
N GLY A 51 1.82 -2.96 2.73
CA GLY A 51 2.21 -2.34 4.00
C GLY A 51 1.38 -1.12 4.37
N LEU A 52 1.12 -0.22 3.41
CA LEU A 52 0.30 0.97 3.67
C LEU A 52 -1.13 0.59 4.06
N PHE A 53 -1.76 -0.36 3.35
CA PHE A 53 -3.10 -0.84 3.72
C PHE A 53 -3.10 -1.63 5.03
N ALA A 54 -2.04 -2.40 5.32
CA ALA A 54 -1.89 -3.07 6.61
C ALA A 54 -1.82 -2.05 7.76
N ALA A 55 -1.02 -0.99 7.59
CA ALA A 55 -0.89 0.08 8.59
C ALA A 55 -2.22 0.82 8.84
N LEU A 56 -2.93 1.21 7.78
CA LEU A 56 -4.26 1.81 7.93
C LEU A 56 -5.24 0.87 8.63
N ARG A 57 -5.18 -0.43 8.32
CA ARG A 57 -6.02 -1.43 9.00
C ARG A 57 -5.65 -1.62 10.47
N LEU A 58 -4.37 -1.55 10.81
CA LEU A 58 -3.93 -1.58 12.20
C LEU A 58 -4.50 -0.40 13.00
N ILE A 59 -4.51 0.81 12.42
CA ILE A 59 -5.10 2.00 13.03
C ILE A 59 -6.60 1.80 13.29
N GLU A 60 -7.35 1.23 12.33
CA GLU A 60 -8.76 0.89 12.53
C GLU A 60 -8.97 -0.07 13.73
N LEU A 61 -7.98 -0.91 14.00
CA LEU A 61 -8.00 -1.89 15.11
C LEU A 61 -7.44 -1.33 16.43
N GLY A 62 -7.07 -0.05 16.47
CA GLY A 62 -6.49 0.57 17.66
C GLY A 62 -5.04 0.18 17.92
N LEU A 63 -4.33 -0.34 16.91
CA LEU A 63 -2.94 -0.74 16.99
C LEU A 63 -2.04 0.29 16.32
N ARG A 64 -0.87 0.54 16.90
CA ARG A 64 0.11 1.51 16.40
C ARG A 64 1.04 0.87 15.36
N PRO A 65 0.94 1.22 14.08
CA PRO A 65 1.86 0.73 13.07
C PRO A 65 3.21 1.45 13.15
N VAL A 66 4.30 0.70 13.05
CA VAL A 66 5.65 1.18 12.80
C VAL A 66 6.13 0.58 11.50
N ILE A 67 6.13 1.38 10.43
CA ILE A 67 6.53 0.94 9.10
C ILE A 67 8.02 1.18 8.95
N ILE A 68 8.75 0.19 8.45
CA ILE A 68 10.10 0.35 7.93
C ILE A 68 10.10 0.11 6.42
N GLU A 69 10.78 0.98 5.69
CA GLU A 69 10.94 0.88 4.24
C GLU A 69 12.42 1.04 3.88
N ARG A 70 12.94 0.07 3.12
CA ARG A 70 14.35 0.07 2.73
C ARG A 70 14.72 1.21 1.79
N GLY A 71 13.76 1.61 0.94
CA GLY A 71 13.94 2.69 -0.01
C GLY A 71 13.49 4.04 0.52
N LYS A 72 13.46 5.02 -0.37
CA LYS A 72 13.08 6.39 -0.09
C LYS A 72 11.57 6.59 -0.19
N ASN A 73 11.11 7.75 0.35
CA ASN A 73 9.73 8.18 0.15
C ASN A 73 9.41 8.40 -1.34
N VAL A 74 8.14 8.42 -1.67
CA VAL A 74 7.66 8.47 -3.06
C VAL A 74 8.17 9.68 -3.85
N ARG A 75 8.48 10.81 -3.22
CA ARG A 75 9.01 12.00 -3.89
C ARG A 75 10.50 11.87 -4.21
N GLU A 76 11.29 11.44 -3.25
CA GLU A 76 12.74 11.28 -3.39
C GLU A 76 13.12 10.12 -4.29
N ARG A 77 12.38 9.00 -4.19
CA ARG A 77 12.53 7.82 -5.03
C ARG A 77 12.42 8.13 -6.52
N LYS A 78 11.64 9.15 -6.92
CA LYS A 78 11.54 9.60 -8.30
C LYS A 78 12.90 9.97 -8.91
N LYS A 79 13.81 10.50 -8.09
CA LYS A 79 15.18 10.85 -8.52
C LYS A 79 16.00 9.59 -8.84
N ASP A 80 15.91 8.58 -7.97
CA ASP A 80 16.63 7.30 -8.17
C ASP A 80 16.14 6.59 -9.45
N ILE A 81 14.84 6.62 -9.70
CA ILE A 81 14.25 6.05 -10.93
C ILE A 81 14.71 6.83 -12.17
N ALA A 82 14.83 8.15 -12.09
CA ALA A 82 15.33 8.96 -13.21
C ALA A 82 16.79 8.64 -13.54
N LEU A 83 17.63 8.32 -12.55
CA LEU A 83 19.02 7.90 -12.76
C LEU A 83 19.13 6.58 -13.53
N ILE A 84 18.20 5.64 -13.32
CA ILE A 84 18.16 4.38 -14.07
C ILE A 84 18.04 4.64 -15.57
N SER A 85 17.16 5.57 -15.96
CA SER A 85 16.93 5.88 -17.36
C SER A 85 18.02 6.76 -17.99
N ARG A 86 18.65 7.66 -17.21
CA ARG A 86 19.62 8.64 -17.70
C ARG A 86 21.05 8.13 -17.65
N GLU A 87 21.40 7.41 -16.59
CA GLU A 87 22.77 7.06 -16.26
C GLU A 87 22.98 5.56 -16.11
N HIS A 88 21.93 4.77 -16.33
CA HIS A 88 21.92 3.30 -16.13
C HIS A 88 22.38 2.87 -14.72
N THR A 89 22.23 3.78 -13.74
CA THR A 89 22.62 3.54 -12.35
C THR A 89 21.41 3.10 -11.55
N VAL A 90 21.50 1.92 -10.90
CA VAL A 90 20.44 1.36 -10.07
C VAL A 90 20.85 1.46 -8.61
N ASN A 91 20.08 2.18 -7.80
CA ASN A 91 20.19 2.09 -6.35
C ASN A 91 19.55 0.78 -5.88
N SER A 92 20.32 -0.09 -5.20
CA SER A 92 19.85 -1.40 -4.74
C SER A 92 18.70 -1.33 -3.76
N GLU A 93 18.63 -0.26 -2.97
CA GLU A 93 17.63 -0.07 -1.92
C GLU A 93 16.45 0.81 -2.36
N SER A 94 16.59 1.63 -3.42
CA SER A 94 15.57 2.56 -3.89
C SER A 94 15.51 2.56 -5.42
N ASN A 95 14.50 1.92 -6.00
CA ASN A 95 14.39 1.69 -7.45
C ASN A 95 12.93 1.39 -7.84
N TYR A 96 12.69 0.72 -8.99
CA TYR A 96 11.32 0.34 -9.38
C TYR A 96 10.66 -0.70 -8.45
N SER A 97 11.43 -1.52 -7.75
CA SER A 97 10.89 -2.56 -6.86
C SER A 97 10.77 -2.12 -5.42
N PHE A 98 11.67 -1.24 -4.96
CA PHE A 98 11.81 -0.82 -3.57
C PHE A 98 11.59 0.67 -3.40
N GLY A 99 11.01 1.04 -2.26
CA GLY A 99 10.62 2.38 -1.90
C GLY A 99 9.10 2.53 -1.76
N GLU A 100 8.68 3.62 -1.16
CA GLU A 100 7.29 3.91 -0.83
C GLU A 100 6.36 3.76 -2.05
N GLY A 101 5.20 3.13 -1.83
CA GLY A 101 4.22 2.83 -2.86
C GLY A 101 4.53 1.60 -3.71
N GLY A 102 5.71 0.96 -3.50
CA GLY A 102 6.10 -0.26 -4.18
C GLY A 102 6.28 -0.11 -5.70
N ALA A 103 6.28 -1.24 -6.43
CA ALA A 103 6.53 -1.28 -7.87
C ALA A 103 5.49 -0.51 -8.71
N GLY A 104 4.28 -0.31 -8.18
CA GLY A 104 3.19 0.38 -8.87
C GLY A 104 3.17 1.90 -8.74
N ALA A 105 4.00 2.49 -7.88
CA ALA A 105 3.91 3.91 -7.50
C ALA A 105 3.94 4.90 -8.68
N TYR A 106 4.63 4.55 -9.76
CA TYR A 106 4.77 5.38 -10.96
C TYR A 106 4.11 4.75 -12.20
N SER A 107 3.23 3.79 -12.00
CA SER A 107 2.35 3.26 -13.03
C SER A 107 1.10 4.13 -13.20
N ASP A 108 0.25 3.79 -14.15
CA ASP A 108 -1.08 4.40 -14.30
C ASP A 108 -2.06 4.01 -13.18
N GLY A 109 -1.65 3.14 -12.25
CA GLY A 109 -2.45 2.76 -11.09
C GLY A 109 -3.73 2.02 -11.46
N LYS A 110 -3.61 1.03 -12.34
CA LYS A 110 -4.74 0.14 -12.67
C LYS A 110 -5.22 -0.61 -11.44
N LEU A 111 -6.52 -0.49 -11.15
CA LEU A 111 -7.16 -1.07 -9.97
C LEU A 111 -8.07 -2.26 -10.31
N TYR A 112 -8.14 -2.63 -11.58
CA TYR A 112 -8.97 -3.75 -12.02
C TYR A 112 -8.44 -5.08 -11.49
N THR A 113 -9.32 -5.85 -10.88
CA THR A 113 -9.04 -7.23 -10.46
C THR A 113 -10.15 -8.17 -10.90
N ARG A 114 -9.79 -9.37 -11.34
CA ARG A 114 -10.74 -10.45 -11.61
C ARG A 114 -11.12 -11.20 -10.33
N SER A 115 -10.33 -11.11 -9.30
CA SER A 115 -10.55 -11.80 -8.03
C SER A 115 -11.47 -10.97 -7.14
N LYS A 116 -12.71 -11.41 -6.99
CA LYS A 116 -13.68 -10.84 -6.05
C LYS A 116 -13.92 -11.74 -4.83
N LYS A 117 -13.19 -12.86 -4.73
CA LYS A 117 -13.40 -13.87 -3.69
C LYS A 117 -12.65 -13.57 -2.39
N ARG A 118 -11.61 -12.74 -2.43
CA ARG A 118 -10.76 -12.44 -1.27
C ARG A 118 -10.70 -10.93 -1.07
N GLY A 119 -11.16 -10.48 0.08
CA GLY A 119 -11.14 -9.07 0.48
C GLY A 119 -12.28 -8.24 -0.13
N ASN A 120 -12.48 -7.06 0.44
CA ASN A 120 -13.50 -6.10 0.01
C ASN A 120 -12.85 -5.06 -0.91
N VAL A 121 -13.02 -5.23 -2.22
CA VAL A 121 -12.47 -4.31 -3.24
C VAL A 121 -13.07 -2.92 -3.09
N ASP A 122 -14.37 -2.83 -2.79
CA ASP A 122 -15.06 -1.54 -2.65
C ASP A 122 -14.45 -0.73 -1.50
N LYS A 123 -14.09 -1.37 -0.37
CA LYS A 123 -13.37 -0.71 0.72
C LYS A 123 -12.04 -0.13 0.24
N ILE A 124 -11.26 -0.88 -0.54
CA ILE A 124 -9.97 -0.42 -1.07
C ILE A 124 -10.14 0.81 -1.95
N LEU A 125 -11.14 0.80 -2.85
CA LEU A 125 -11.45 1.94 -3.72
C LEU A 125 -11.87 3.17 -2.90
N ASN A 126 -12.72 3.00 -1.89
CA ASN A 126 -13.12 4.08 -1.00
C ASN A 126 -11.93 4.67 -0.21
N VAL A 127 -11.02 3.83 0.28
CA VAL A 127 -9.78 4.30 0.92
C VAL A 127 -8.93 5.12 -0.05
N PHE A 128 -8.80 4.71 -1.31
CA PHE A 128 -8.10 5.54 -2.30
C PHE A 128 -8.80 6.89 -2.54
N CYS A 129 -10.15 6.92 -2.62
CA CYS A 129 -10.90 8.16 -2.73
C CYS A 129 -10.67 9.07 -1.52
N GLN A 130 -10.71 8.53 -0.31
CA GLN A 130 -10.43 9.26 0.93
C GLN A 130 -9.05 9.92 0.93
N HIS A 131 -8.09 9.30 0.23
CA HIS A 131 -6.72 9.81 0.13
C HIS A 131 -6.46 10.59 -1.17
N GLY A 132 -7.52 10.97 -1.90
CA GLY A 132 -7.45 11.92 -3.01
C GLY A 132 -7.50 11.32 -4.41
N ALA A 133 -7.87 10.05 -4.55
CA ALA A 133 -8.24 9.51 -5.85
C ALA A 133 -9.61 10.03 -6.28
N SER A 134 -9.86 10.09 -7.58
CA SER A 134 -11.16 10.48 -8.13
C SER A 134 -12.25 9.46 -7.76
N THR A 135 -13.44 9.93 -7.37
CA THR A 135 -14.60 9.05 -7.13
C THR A 135 -15.08 8.31 -8.38
N ALA A 136 -14.63 8.71 -9.57
CA ALA A 136 -14.86 7.96 -10.81
C ALA A 136 -14.38 6.50 -10.71
N ILE A 137 -13.34 6.20 -9.90
CA ILE A 137 -12.86 4.83 -9.71
C ILE A 137 -13.88 3.88 -9.07
N LEU A 138 -14.90 4.44 -8.39
CA LEU A 138 -15.97 3.64 -7.77
C LEU A 138 -16.99 3.12 -8.78
N VAL A 139 -17.09 3.77 -9.95
CA VAL A 139 -18.10 3.46 -10.97
C VAL A 139 -17.50 2.94 -12.28
N ASP A 140 -16.25 3.20 -12.53
CA ASP A 140 -15.56 2.76 -13.72
C ASP A 140 -15.43 1.23 -13.79
N ALA A 141 -15.63 0.67 -14.97
CA ALA A 141 -15.46 -0.77 -15.20
C ALA A 141 -13.99 -1.22 -15.10
N HIS A 142 -13.06 -0.33 -15.43
CA HIS A 142 -11.62 -0.55 -15.37
C HIS A 142 -10.96 0.67 -14.70
N PRO A 143 -11.11 0.80 -13.37
CA PRO A 143 -10.68 1.99 -12.68
C PRO A 143 -9.15 2.10 -12.65
N HIS A 144 -8.66 3.33 -12.76
CA HIS A 144 -7.25 3.69 -12.62
C HIS A 144 -7.11 5.06 -11.96
N ILE A 145 -6.04 5.25 -11.22
CA ILE A 145 -5.80 6.51 -10.49
C ILE A 145 -5.10 7.54 -11.37
N GLY A 146 -4.19 7.10 -12.20
CA GLY A 146 -3.33 7.93 -13.04
C GLY A 146 -1.94 8.17 -12.44
N THR A 147 -0.94 8.18 -13.31
CA THR A 147 0.50 8.25 -12.96
C THR A 147 0.87 9.48 -12.13
N ASP A 148 0.23 10.62 -12.42
CA ASP A 148 0.53 11.87 -11.70
C ASP A 148 -0.16 11.96 -10.33
N LYS A 149 -1.29 11.27 -10.17
CA LYS A 149 -2.11 11.32 -8.95
C LYS A 149 -1.70 10.28 -7.92
N LEU A 150 -1.28 9.09 -8.37
CA LEU A 150 -0.97 7.98 -7.48
C LEU A 150 0.11 8.30 -6.44
N PRO A 151 1.22 8.98 -6.77
CA PRO A 151 2.20 9.39 -5.77
C PRO A 151 1.62 10.27 -4.67
N ARG A 152 0.67 11.14 -4.99
CA ARG A 152 0.01 12.01 -4.01
C ARG A 152 -0.95 11.22 -3.12
N VAL A 153 -1.65 10.25 -3.66
CA VAL A 153 -2.52 9.36 -2.88
C VAL A 153 -1.69 8.56 -1.87
N ILE A 154 -0.54 8.01 -2.31
CA ILE A 154 0.41 7.30 -1.45
C ILE A 154 0.90 8.21 -0.31
N GLU A 155 1.29 9.43 -0.63
CA GLU A 155 1.74 10.44 0.33
C GLU A 155 0.63 10.77 1.36
N ASN A 156 -0.61 10.93 0.91
CA ASN A 156 -1.74 11.18 1.79
C ASN A 156 -2.02 9.99 2.72
N MET A 157 -1.91 8.74 2.23
CA MET A 157 -2.02 7.55 3.08
C MET A 157 -0.96 7.54 4.18
N ARG A 158 0.30 7.84 3.84
CA ARG A 158 1.37 8.00 4.84
C ARG A 158 1.05 9.09 5.85
N ASN A 159 0.60 10.26 5.39
CA ASN A 159 0.28 11.37 6.28
C ASN A 159 -0.82 10.98 7.28
N THR A 160 -1.87 10.30 6.85
CA THR A 160 -2.89 9.74 7.75
C THR A 160 -2.28 8.81 8.80
N ILE A 161 -1.35 7.93 8.41
CA ILE A 161 -0.67 7.03 9.34
C ILE A 161 0.10 7.83 10.40
N LEU A 162 0.85 8.84 9.99
CA LEU A 162 1.63 9.69 10.89
C LEU A 162 0.73 10.55 11.80
N GLU A 163 -0.32 11.15 11.27
CA GLU A 163 -1.29 11.96 12.02
C GLU A 163 -2.02 11.15 13.09
N CYS A 164 -2.22 9.85 12.86
CA CYS A 164 -2.80 8.93 13.84
C CYS A 164 -1.80 8.37 14.85
N GLY A 165 -0.55 8.83 14.86
CA GLY A 165 0.49 8.38 15.82
C GLY A 165 1.24 7.12 15.41
N GLY A 166 1.09 6.67 14.16
CA GLY A 166 1.98 5.67 13.56
C GLY A 166 3.33 6.25 13.17
N GLU A 167 4.26 5.40 12.78
CA GLU A 167 5.62 5.79 12.39
C GLU A 167 5.96 5.21 11.02
N VAL A 168 6.79 5.96 10.25
CA VAL A 168 7.32 5.50 8.95
C VAL A 168 8.79 5.86 8.87
N HIS A 169 9.65 4.85 8.81
CA HIS A 169 11.10 4.98 8.72
C HIS A 169 11.57 4.55 7.33
N PHE A 170 12.04 5.52 6.56
CA PHE A 170 12.64 5.28 5.24
C PHE A 170 14.11 4.95 5.37
N GLU A 171 14.69 4.42 4.27
CA GLU A 171 16.09 4.01 4.20
C GLU A 171 16.47 3.08 5.36
N THR A 172 15.48 2.30 5.82
CA THR A 172 15.58 1.37 6.94
C THR A 172 15.22 -0.04 6.47
N ARG A 173 16.23 -0.87 6.29
CA ARG A 173 16.06 -2.26 5.83
C ARG A 173 16.01 -3.21 7.03
N MET A 174 15.06 -4.16 7.00
CA MET A 174 15.08 -5.29 7.90
C MET A 174 16.27 -6.20 7.55
N GLU A 175 17.10 -6.52 8.54
CA GLU A 175 18.21 -7.45 8.40
C GLU A 175 17.81 -8.85 8.88
N ALA A 176 17.13 -8.93 10.02
CA ALA A 176 16.72 -10.19 10.64
C ALA A 176 15.38 -10.06 11.36
N LEU A 177 14.69 -11.18 11.57
CA LEU A 177 13.64 -11.33 12.58
C LEU A 177 14.28 -11.72 13.91
N ILE A 178 13.75 -11.17 15.00
CA ILE A 178 14.12 -11.59 16.36
C ILE A 178 13.17 -12.71 16.74
N ILE A 179 13.73 -13.91 16.91
CA ILE A 179 12.98 -15.12 17.22
C ILE A 179 13.43 -15.61 18.59
N GLU A 180 12.46 -15.79 19.49
CA GLU A 180 12.67 -16.37 20.81
C GLU A 180 11.77 -17.60 20.96
N GLY A 181 12.38 -18.79 20.98
CA GLY A 181 11.64 -20.04 20.85
C GLY A 181 10.92 -20.11 19.50
N ASP A 182 9.62 -20.29 19.51
CA ASP A 182 8.77 -20.35 18.31
C ASP A 182 8.04 -19.03 18.03
N GLU A 183 8.41 -17.93 18.69
CA GLU A 183 7.73 -16.65 18.58
C GLU A 183 8.61 -15.57 17.95
N ILE A 184 8.05 -14.79 17.04
CA ILE A 184 8.67 -13.58 16.51
C ILE A 184 8.42 -12.44 17.47
N LYS A 185 9.48 -11.85 18.01
CA LYS A 185 9.43 -10.73 18.97
C LYS A 185 9.65 -9.37 18.35
N GLY A 186 10.17 -9.32 17.14
CA GLY A 186 10.48 -8.06 16.46
C GLY A 186 11.42 -8.25 15.28
N ILE A 187 12.09 -7.17 14.94
CA ILE A 187 13.09 -7.14 13.85
C ILE A 187 14.37 -6.46 14.32
N GLU A 188 15.46 -6.80 13.64
CA GLU A 188 16.70 -6.03 13.63
C GLU A 188 16.84 -5.34 12.28
N THR A 189 17.25 -4.06 12.29
CA THR A 189 17.51 -3.29 11.09
C THR A 189 18.98 -3.38 10.70
N HIS A 190 19.31 -3.03 9.46
CA HIS A 190 20.68 -2.99 8.94
C HIS A 190 21.60 -2.01 9.69
N THR A 191 21.04 -1.11 10.49
CA THR A 191 21.80 -0.19 11.37
C THR A 191 22.01 -0.76 12.77
N GLY A 192 21.53 -1.99 13.04
CA GLY A 192 21.58 -2.62 14.36
C GLY A 192 20.50 -2.14 15.32
N GLN A 193 19.54 -1.35 14.88
CA GLN A 193 18.41 -0.96 15.70
C GLN A 193 17.41 -2.13 15.84
N THR A 194 16.96 -2.38 17.05
CA THR A 194 15.90 -3.35 17.36
C THR A 194 14.55 -2.65 17.45
N ILE A 195 13.54 -3.21 16.76
CA ILE A 195 12.15 -2.76 16.85
C ILE A 195 11.30 -3.95 17.28
N LEU A 196 10.75 -3.89 18.49
CA LEU A 196 9.97 -4.98 19.08
C LEU A 196 8.48 -4.89 18.70
N GLY A 197 7.82 -6.03 18.62
CA GLY A 197 6.39 -6.18 18.38
C GLY A 197 6.08 -7.28 17.37
N PRO A 198 4.82 -7.66 17.21
CA PRO A 198 4.38 -8.51 16.10
C PRO A 198 4.79 -7.93 14.77
N VAL A 199 5.13 -8.78 13.80
CA VAL A 199 5.70 -8.38 12.51
C VAL A 199 4.78 -8.77 11.37
N ILE A 200 4.50 -7.83 10.48
CA ILE A 200 3.86 -8.06 9.19
C ILE A 200 4.91 -7.87 8.09
N LEU A 201 5.22 -8.92 7.35
CA LEU A 201 6.11 -8.84 6.20
C LEU A 201 5.30 -8.47 4.94
N ALA A 202 5.49 -7.24 4.48
CA ALA A 202 4.86 -6.68 3.27
C ALA A 202 5.92 -6.29 2.22
N THR A 203 6.99 -7.06 2.12
CA THR A 203 8.24 -6.75 1.40
C THR A 203 8.13 -6.87 -0.12
N GLY A 204 7.02 -7.44 -0.62
CA GLY A 204 6.84 -7.73 -2.04
C GLY A 204 7.72 -8.89 -2.53
N HIS A 205 7.44 -9.36 -3.74
CA HIS A 205 8.12 -10.55 -4.30
C HIS A 205 9.58 -10.33 -4.71
N SER A 206 10.02 -9.09 -4.84
CA SER A 206 11.38 -8.76 -5.27
C SER A 206 12.41 -8.76 -4.13
N ALA A 207 11.97 -8.81 -2.88
CA ALA A 207 12.84 -8.83 -1.69
C ALA A 207 13.45 -10.22 -1.46
N ARG A 208 14.27 -10.67 -2.41
CA ARG A 208 14.86 -12.02 -2.40
C ARG A 208 15.78 -12.27 -1.21
N ASP A 209 16.39 -11.24 -0.67
CA ASP A 209 17.19 -11.27 0.55
C ASP A 209 16.34 -11.72 1.74
N VAL A 210 15.13 -11.18 1.90
CA VAL A 210 14.19 -11.57 2.96
C VAL A 210 13.78 -13.04 2.81
N TYR A 211 13.42 -13.48 1.60
CA TYR A 211 13.05 -14.89 1.37
C TYR A 211 14.22 -15.84 1.65
N ARG A 212 15.44 -15.46 1.28
CA ARG A 212 16.63 -16.27 1.58
C ARG A 212 16.90 -16.34 3.07
N TRP A 213 16.72 -15.22 3.79
CA TRP A 213 16.86 -15.19 5.23
C TRP A 213 15.84 -16.10 5.91
N LEU A 214 14.56 -16.03 5.51
CA LEU A 214 13.48 -16.88 6.04
C LEU A 214 13.81 -18.38 5.83
N ALA A 215 14.22 -18.74 4.62
CA ALA A 215 14.59 -20.11 4.30
C ALA A 215 15.81 -20.60 5.10
N ALA A 216 16.84 -19.77 5.26
CA ALA A 216 18.05 -20.11 6.02
C ALA A 216 17.77 -20.29 7.53
N ASN A 217 16.75 -19.60 8.05
CA ASN A 217 16.33 -19.68 9.46
C ASN A 217 15.12 -20.60 9.68
N GLN A 218 14.77 -21.42 8.68
CA GLN A 218 13.69 -22.43 8.75
C GLN A 218 12.33 -21.84 9.14
N VAL A 219 12.07 -20.58 8.76
CA VAL A 219 10.76 -19.95 8.90
C VAL A 219 9.87 -20.43 7.76
N GLU A 220 8.80 -21.12 8.09
CA GLU A 220 7.81 -21.61 7.12
C GLU A 220 6.97 -20.45 6.57
N ILE A 221 6.75 -20.41 5.22
CA ILE A 221 6.02 -19.35 4.49
C ILE A 221 5.01 -19.95 3.49
#